data_9a268766fff7209d0e04917cf2f9ffba
#
_entry.id   9a268766fff7209d0e04917cf2f9ffba
#
_cell.length_a   1.000
_cell.length_b   1.000
_cell.length_c   1.000
_cell.angle_alpha   90.00
_cell.angle_beta   90.00
_cell.angle_gamma   90.00
#
_symmetry.space_group_name_H-M   'P 1'
#
loop_
_entity.id
_entity.type
_entity.pdbx_description
1 polymer ?
#
loop_
_entity_poly.entity_id
_entity_poly.type
_entity_poly.pdbx_seq_one_letter_code
_entity_poly.pdbx_strand_id
1 'polypeptide(L)'
;MERSVLLLYMSPFGKNPNIHTQTNEAAVLELKKHKEGPDCILALCSELVRTSPTVHLPDGKTCTTVEYFRDVFLPSAGIPAERLVVIPVPDSMDDKAQFRAISLLLGKIEAEDTLSIDLSGGMRDTAMLLVTAARCMRDLRSVETRRVIYSELLPDGTSRIHDSSQLYSLFDLITAMDEFFSTGTAQKLKGYLWSEGESDPALHTLLARINQFSDDLALCRVQALNEDLSQIAQALQAPPKESKNLTSLFFHLLNDRFRTEFEGLLASPKNNLPALVSWCAEHRMYQQALTLLCEQMPAYVCRHLFVQPTETGWAYLAAQNLNKGKAWVYPLFHFHFCRLALLQKGRWKEICTTDLRLTKNKDDADGNMLFGVANSKEMHDYMDTILASGQLVIDPDVRWQIEDAALFYQRVMQYRNQINHASDTAFGLQSDRILPLDTAHIEQTLQDVADYLQEIRPMKPDVPQGVKALPVTKTIPAGAAPDL
;
A
#
# COMPACT_ATOMS: atom_id res chain seq x y z
N MET A 1 -1.69 -32.86 7.64
CA MET A 1 -2.67 -33.00 6.53
C MET A 1 -3.71 -31.90 6.71
N GLU A 2 -3.93 -31.14 5.70
CA GLU A 2 -4.91 -30.07 5.63
C GLU A 2 -6.30 -30.66 5.87
N ARG A 3 -7.00 -30.21 6.93
CA ARG A 3 -8.33 -30.70 7.28
C ARG A 3 -9.40 -29.89 6.53
N SER A 4 -10.29 -30.57 5.82
CA SER A 4 -11.42 -29.93 5.15
C SER A 4 -12.58 -29.74 6.12
N VAL A 5 -13.00 -28.50 6.35
CA VAL A 5 -14.06 -28.12 7.27
C VAL A 5 -15.26 -27.55 6.50
N LEU A 6 -16.46 -28.09 6.74
CA LEU A 6 -17.72 -27.49 6.29
C LEU A 6 -18.37 -26.71 7.41
N LEU A 7 -18.60 -25.42 7.20
CA LEU A 7 -19.35 -24.55 8.11
C LEU A 7 -20.78 -24.39 7.59
N LEU A 8 -21.75 -24.65 8.45
CA LEU A 8 -23.17 -24.48 8.11
C LEU A 8 -24.01 -24.02 9.31
N TYR A 9 -25.16 -23.45 9.02
CA TYR A 9 -26.26 -23.30 9.97
C TYR A 9 -27.31 -24.35 9.62
N MET A 10 -27.69 -25.17 10.59
CA MET A 10 -28.62 -26.29 10.33
C MET A 10 -30.05 -25.80 10.18
N SER A 11 -30.61 -26.01 9.00
CA SER A 11 -32.02 -25.74 8.72
C SER A 11 -32.91 -26.72 9.43
N PRO A 12 -34.11 -26.31 9.87
CA PRO A 12 -35.15 -27.26 10.25
C PRO A 12 -35.53 -28.17 9.06
N PHE A 13 -35.96 -29.37 9.36
CA PHE A 13 -36.50 -30.27 8.35
C PHE A 13 -37.78 -29.67 7.71
N GLY A 14 -37.92 -29.79 6.40
CA GLY A 14 -39.05 -29.19 5.68
C GLY A 14 -40.41 -29.70 6.13
N LYS A 15 -41.39 -28.80 6.30
CA LYS A 15 -42.77 -29.18 6.66
C LYS A 15 -43.60 -29.69 5.45
N ASN A 16 -43.03 -29.67 4.25
CA ASN A 16 -43.73 -30.14 3.07
C ASN A 16 -43.72 -31.68 3.05
N PRO A 17 -44.89 -32.36 3.11
CA PRO A 17 -44.95 -33.80 3.14
C PRO A 17 -44.37 -34.49 1.87
N ASN A 18 -44.17 -33.73 0.81
CA ASN A 18 -43.56 -34.21 -0.41
C ASN A 18 -42.03 -34.01 -0.49
N ILE A 19 -41.44 -33.35 0.51
CA ILE A 19 -40.00 -33.06 0.56
C ILE A 19 -39.42 -33.75 1.80
N HIS A 20 -38.74 -34.86 1.60
CA HIS A 20 -38.15 -35.68 2.64
C HIS A 20 -36.66 -35.45 2.84
N THR A 21 -36.16 -34.26 2.48
CA THR A 21 -34.75 -33.89 2.59
C THR A 21 -34.53 -32.60 3.40
N GLN A 22 -33.38 -32.51 4.00
CA GLN A 22 -32.93 -31.33 4.74
C GLN A 22 -32.03 -30.51 3.83
N THR A 23 -32.18 -29.20 3.83
CA THR A 23 -31.54 -28.28 2.86
C THR A 23 -30.02 -28.40 2.79
N ASN A 24 -29.35 -28.64 3.96
CA ASN A 24 -27.87 -28.70 4.02
C ASN A 24 -27.30 -30.03 3.42
N GLU A 25 -28.13 -31.04 3.16
CA GLU A 25 -27.69 -32.32 2.55
C GLU A 25 -27.05 -32.09 1.17
N ALA A 26 -27.64 -31.20 0.39
CA ALA A 26 -27.20 -30.96 -0.97
C ALA A 26 -25.76 -30.37 -1.01
N ALA A 27 -25.40 -29.49 -0.07
CA ALA A 27 -24.04 -28.95 0.03
C ALA A 27 -23.01 -30.04 0.37
N VAL A 28 -23.34 -30.95 1.31
CA VAL A 28 -22.44 -32.06 1.66
C VAL A 28 -22.24 -33.00 0.47
N LEU A 29 -23.33 -33.34 -0.27
CA LEU A 29 -23.25 -34.19 -1.44
C LEU A 29 -22.45 -33.54 -2.58
N GLU A 30 -22.58 -32.23 -2.76
CA GLU A 30 -21.84 -31.51 -3.77
C GLU A 30 -20.32 -31.52 -3.49
N LEU A 31 -19.89 -31.21 -2.23
CA LEU A 31 -18.50 -31.32 -1.84
C LEU A 31 -17.92 -32.71 -2.06
N LYS A 32 -18.71 -33.73 -1.74
CA LYS A 32 -18.31 -35.14 -1.98
C LYS A 32 -18.11 -35.47 -3.47
N LYS A 33 -18.96 -34.96 -4.38
CA LYS A 33 -18.79 -35.13 -5.83
C LYS A 33 -17.43 -34.57 -6.31
N HIS A 34 -16.99 -33.50 -5.76
CA HIS A 34 -15.71 -32.85 -6.09
C HIS A 34 -14.52 -33.46 -5.35
N LYS A 35 -14.68 -34.56 -4.61
CA LYS A 35 -13.67 -35.21 -3.75
C LYS A 35 -13.18 -34.29 -2.61
N GLU A 36 -13.98 -33.32 -2.24
CA GLU A 36 -13.74 -32.35 -1.16
C GLU A 36 -14.64 -32.67 0.04
N GLY A 37 -14.96 -33.93 0.28
CA GLY A 37 -15.82 -34.36 1.38
C GLY A 37 -15.23 -33.88 2.72
N PRO A 38 -16.06 -33.26 3.60
CA PRO A 38 -15.56 -32.62 4.82
C PRO A 38 -15.02 -33.63 5.82
N ASP A 39 -13.86 -33.35 6.40
CA ASP A 39 -13.29 -34.07 7.55
C ASP A 39 -13.94 -33.64 8.87
N CYS A 40 -14.51 -32.45 8.88
CA CYS A 40 -15.25 -31.90 10.01
C CYS A 40 -16.42 -31.05 9.50
N ILE A 41 -17.57 -31.15 10.13
CA ILE A 41 -18.77 -30.35 9.85
C ILE A 41 -19.10 -29.55 11.11
N LEU A 42 -18.85 -28.26 11.08
CA LEU A 42 -19.20 -27.33 12.14
C LEU A 42 -20.61 -26.81 11.88
N ALA A 43 -21.58 -27.33 12.63
CA ALA A 43 -22.99 -26.98 12.46
C ALA A 43 -23.48 -26.09 13.61
N LEU A 44 -23.84 -24.85 13.31
CA LEU A 44 -24.61 -24.00 14.20
C LEU A 44 -26.04 -24.52 14.27
N CYS A 45 -26.49 -24.94 15.45
CA CYS A 45 -27.79 -25.61 15.64
C CYS A 45 -28.62 -24.86 16.66
N SER A 46 -29.78 -24.33 16.23
CA SER A 46 -30.75 -23.71 17.12
C SER A 46 -31.37 -24.72 18.07
N GLU A 47 -32.06 -24.24 19.07
CA GLU A 47 -32.76 -25.10 20.04
C GLU A 47 -33.83 -25.97 19.34
N LEU A 48 -34.57 -25.37 18.41
CA LEU A 48 -35.57 -26.07 17.59
C LEU A 48 -35.02 -27.32 16.90
N VAL A 49 -33.91 -27.23 16.20
CA VAL A 49 -33.35 -28.36 15.43
C VAL A 49 -32.70 -29.43 16.32
N ARG A 50 -32.34 -29.07 17.58
CA ARG A 50 -31.70 -29.97 18.53
C ARG A 50 -32.67 -30.72 19.41
N THR A 51 -33.84 -30.16 19.73
CA THR A 51 -34.73 -30.68 20.76
C THR A 51 -36.10 -31.06 20.27
N SER A 52 -36.56 -30.52 19.12
CA SER A 52 -37.91 -30.80 18.63
C SER A 52 -37.88 -31.99 17.65
N PRO A 53 -38.58 -33.10 17.98
CA PRO A 53 -38.63 -34.29 17.10
C PRO A 53 -39.62 -34.09 15.96
N THR A 54 -39.18 -33.32 14.96
CA THR A 54 -40.02 -32.92 13.79
C THR A 54 -39.83 -33.81 12.56
N VAL A 55 -38.83 -34.70 12.60
CA VAL A 55 -38.51 -35.56 11.44
C VAL A 55 -39.19 -36.92 11.64
N HIS A 56 -40.02 -37.32 10.69
CA HIS A 56 -40.68 -38.63 10.68
C HIS A 56 -39.89 -39.60 9.77
N LEU A 57 -39.36 -40.66 10.34
CA LEU A 57 -38.63 -41.70 9.64
C LEU A 57 -39.56 -42.74 8.99
N PRO A 58 -39.12 -43.47 7.97
CA PRO A 58 -39.94 -44.52 7.30
C PRO A 58 -40.34 -45.66 8.23
N ASP A 59 -39.60 -45.89 9.31
CA ASP A 59 -39.91 -46.95 10.31
C ASP A 59 -40.97 -46.49 11.36
N GLY A 60 -41.54 -45.30 11.20
CA GLY A 60 -42.54 -44.70 12.08
C GLY A 60 -41.99 -43.98 13.31
N LYS A 61 -40.67 -43.96 13.48
CA LYS A 61 -40.04 -43.20 14.57
C LYS A 61 -39.95 -41.73 14.22
N THR A 62 -39.86 -40.90 15.26
CA THR A 62 -39.58 -39.47 15.11
C THR A 62 -38.24 -39.12 15.77
N CYS A 63 -37.49 -38.20 15.14
CA CYS A 63 -36.23 -37.73 15.66
C CYS A 63 -36.08 -36.23 15.41
N THR A 64 -35.06 -35.61 16.04
CA THR A 64 -34.70 -34.21 15.79
C THR A 64 -33.99 -34.10 14.43
N THR A 65 -33.89 -32.86 13.92
CA THR A 65 -33.14 -32.63 12.65
C THR A 65 -31.65 -32.97 12.82
N VAL A 66 -31.07 -32.71 13.97
CA VAL A 66 -29.67 -33.06 14.27
C VAL A 66 -29.47 -34.57 14.30
N GLU A 67 -30.36 -35.32 14.96
CA GLU A 67 -30.29 -36.79 15.00
C GLU A 67 -30.44 -37.37 13.60
N TYR A 68 -31.41 -36.90 12.81
CA TYR A 68 -31.56 -37.32 11.41
C TYR A 68 -30.29 -37.06 10.61
N PHE A 69 -29.76 -35.85 10.65
CA PHE A 69 -28.58 -35.50 9.86
C PHE A 69 -27.36 -36.34 10.27
N ARG A 70 -27.14 -36.54 11.60
CA ARG A 70 -26.02 -37.28 12.13
C ARG A 70 -26.14 -38.79 11.90
N ASP A 71 -27.31 -39.38 12.21
CA ASP A 71 -27.46 -40.84 12.36
C ASP A 71 -28.06 -41.48 11.11
N VAL A 72 -28.72 -40.73 10.21
CA VAL A 72 -29.35 -41.22 9.01
C VAL A 72 -28.65 -40.71 7.75
N PHE A 73 -28.58 -39.40 7.59
CA PHE A 73 -28.06 -38.80 6.37
C PHE A 73 -26.54 -39.01 6.21
N LEU A 74 -25.71 -38.61 7.17
CA LEU A 74 -24.24 -38.71 7.03
C LEU A 74 -23.78 -40.16 6.76
N PRO A 75 -24.26 -41.19 7.48
CA PRO A 75 -23.90 -42.55 7.14
C PRO A 75 -24.36 -42.98 5.74
N SER A 76 -25.56 -42.58 5.29
CA SER A 76 -26.04 -42.86 3.94
C SER A 76 -25.17 -42.17 2.87
N ALA A 77 -24.64 -41.02 3.17
CA ALA A 77 -23.66 -40.31 2.35
C ALA A 77 -22.23 -40.90 2.46
N GLY A 78 -22.00 -41.93 3.30
CA GLY A 78 -20.70 -42.54 3.54
C GLY A 78 -19.74 -41.62 4.30
N ILE A 79 -20.27 -40.76 5.17
CA ILE A 79 -19.53 -39.84 6.04
C ILE A 79 -19.74 -40.31 7.50
N PRO A 80 -18.65 -40.50 8.29
CA PRO A 80 -18.79 -40.88 9.69
C PRO A 80 -19.55 -39.84 10.50
N ALA A 81 -20.46 -40.29 11.36
CA ALA A 81 -21.29 -39.43 12.20
C ALA A 81 -20.46 -38.51 13.14
N GLU A 82 -19.27 -38.99 13.53
CA GLU A 82 -18.33 -38.30 14.40
C GLU A 82 -17.74 -36.99 13.80
N ARG A 83 -17.85 -36.86 12.47
CA ARG A 83 -17.41 -35.63 11.78
C ARG A 83 -18.32 -34.43 12.02
N LEU A 84 -19.54 -34.66 12.55
CA LEU A 84 -20.48 -33.60 12.91
C LEU A 84 -20.17 -33.03 14.29
N VAL A 85 -19.80 -31.78 14.34
CA VAL A 85 -19.64 -31.00 15.57
C VAL A 85 -20.81 -30.04 15.71
N VAL A 86 -21.69 -30.32 16.65
CA VAL A 86 -22.87 -29.50 16.95
C VAL A 86 -22.47 -28.33 17.84
N ILE A 87 -22.74 -27.13 17.38
CA ILE A 87 -22.51 -25.88 18.13
C ILE A 87 -23.87 -25.29 18.46
N PRO A 88 -24.29 -25.35 19.77
CA PRO A 88 -25.61 -24.88 20.17
C PRO A 88 -25.68 -23.34 20.09
N VAL A 89 -26.73 -22.87 19.43
CA VAL A 89 -27.11 -21.44 19.39
C VAL A 89 -28.59 -21.29 19.77
N PRO A 90 -29.01 -20.10 20.23
CA PRO A 90 -30.43 -19.83 20.50
C PRO A 90 -31.20 -19.73 19.16
N ASP A 91 -32.54 -19.89 19.24
CA ASP A 91 -33.43 -19.76 18.07
C ASP A 91 -33.48 -18.31 17.55
N SER A 92 -33.28 -17.32 18.40
CA SER A 92 -33.15 -15.90 18.05
C SER A 92 -31.72 -15.45 18.30
N MET A 93 -31.06 -14.94 17.28
CA MET A 93 -29.66 -14.53 17.29
C MET A 93 -29.55 -13.01 17.41
N ASP A 94 -29.50 -12.49 18.65
CA ASP A 94 -29.06 -11.11 18.88
C ASP A 94 -27.54 -10.94 18.63
N ASP A 95 -27.04 -9.71 18.62
CA ASP A 95 -25.63 -9.42 18.35
C ASP A 95 -24.67 -10.17 19.29
N LYS A 96 -25.05 -10.34 20.57
CA LYS A 96 -24.24 -11.07 21.55
C LYS A 96 -24.18 -12.56 21.26
N ALA A 97 -25.32 -13.15 20.84
CA ALA A 97 -25.40 -14.54 20.45
C ALA A 97 -24.60 -14.81 19.18
N GLN A 98 -24.67 -13.91 18.20
CA GLN A 98 -23.88 -13.98 16.97
C GLN A 98 -22.38 -13.92 17.29
N PHE A 99 -21.92 -12.96 18.09
CA PHE A 99 -20.52 -12.85 18.50
C PHE A 99 -20.04 -14.10 19.27
N ARG A 100 -20.89 -14.64 20.17
CA ARG A 100 -20.59 -15.90 20.86
C ARG A 100 -20.47 -17.07 19.91
N ALA A 101 -21.32 -17.15 18.89
CA ALA A 101 -21.26 -18.19 17.86
C ALA A 101 -19.93 -18.13 17.09
N ILE A 102 -19.51 -16.92 16.65
CA ILE A 102 -18.20 -16.72 15.99
C ILE A 102 -17.06 -17.17 16.91
N SER A 103 -17.10 -16.80 18.20
CA SER A 103 -16.07 -17.17 19.17
C SER A 103 -15.97 -18.69 19.37
N LEU A 104 -17.12 -19.38 19.42
CA LEU A 104 -17.16 -20.84 19.53
C LEU A 104 -16.60 -21.52 18.26
N LEU A 105 -16.94 -21.00 17.09
CA LEU A 105 -16.44 -21.48 15.81
C LEU A 105 -14.90 -21.30 15.72
N LEU A 106 -14.38 -20.14 16.08
CA LEU A 106 -12.93 -19.87 16.12
C LEU A 106 -12.18 -20.81 17.06
N GLY A 107 -12.82 -21.29 18.13
CA GLY A 107 -12.26 -22.28 19.06
C GLY A 107 -12.22 -23.72 18.51
N LYS A 108 -12.88 -23.99 17.36
CA LYS A 108 -12.94 -25.31 16.73
C LYS A 108 -12.15 -25.41 15.42
N ILE A 109 -11.69 -24.28 14.91
CA ILE A 109 -10.91 -24.21 13.68
C ILE A 109 -9.41 -24.17 14.02
N GLU A 110 -8.59 -24.84 13.23
CA GLU A 110 -7.14 -24.88 13.37
C GLU A 110 -6.47 -24.11 12.22
N ALA A 111 -5.26 -23.66 12.44
CA ALA A 111 -4.46 -23.10 11.35
C ALA A 111 -4.25 -24.18 10.28
N GLU A 112 -4.24 -23.77 9.01
CA GLU A 112 -4.14 -24.65 7.85
C GLU A 112 -5.40 -25.50 7.55
N ASP A 113 -6.52 -25.33 8.28
CA ASP A 113 -7.81 -25.87 7.85
C ASP A 113 -8.25 -25.18 6.55
N THR A 114 -8.94 -25.93 5.69
CA THR A 114 -9.65 -25.38 4.54
C THR A 114 -11.14 -25.35 4.79
N LEU A 115 -11.76 -24.22 4.49
CA LEU A 115 -13.16 -23.97 4.81
C LEU A 115 -14.03 -24.01 3.56
N SER A 116 -15.13 -24.77 3.65
CA SER A 116 -16.29 -24.63 2.78
C SER A 116 -17.46 -24.11 3.59
N ILE A 117 -18.31 -23.27 2.99
CA ILE A 117 -19.45 -22.65 3.68
C ILE A 117 -20.72 -23.00 2.96
N ASP A 118 -21.72 -23.49 3.71
CA ASP A 118 -23.07 -23.66 3.21
C ASP A 118 -23.99 -22.54 3.74
N LEU A 119 -24.41 -21.66 2.85
CA LEU A 119 -25.30 -20.53 3.15
C LEU A 119 -26.79 -20.89 3.10
N SER A 120 -27.14 -22.15 2.88
CA SER A 120 -28.54 -22.57 2.61
C SER A 120 -29.40 -22.57 3.85
N GLY A 121 -28.79 -22.72 5.03
CA GLY A 121 -29.50 -22.92 6.28
C GLY A 121 -29.79 -21.64 7.05
N GLY A 122 -30.84 -21.68 7.86
CA GLY A 122 -31.17 -20.63 8.82
C GLY A 122 -32.01 -19.48 8.24
N MET A 123 -32.06 -18.39 9.00
CA MET A 123 -32.71 -17.13 8.61
C MET A 123 -31.77 -16.28 7.76
N ARG A 124 -32.29 -15.18 7.19
CA ARG A 124 -31.52 -14.33 6.28
C ARG A 124 -30.25 -13.73 6.91
N ASP A 125 -30.25 -13.44 8.20
CA ASP A 125 -29.11 -12.91 8.95
C ASP A 125 -28.03 -13.97 9.20
N THR A 126 -28.37 -15.26 9.18
CA THR A 126 -27.39 -16.33 9.40
C THR A 126 -26.37 -16.44 8.26
N ALA A 127 -26.75 -16.12 7.04
CA ALA A 127 -25.79 -16.07 5.91
C ALA A 127 -24.71 -15.00 6.17
N MET A 128 -25.10 -13.82 6.67
CA MET A 128 -24.13 -12.77 7.07
C MET A 128 -23.24 -13.26 8.22
N LEU A 129 -23.80 -13.93 9.21
CA LEU A 129 -23.03 -14.51 10.31
C LEU A 129 -21.96 -15.50 9.79
N LEU A 130 -22.33 -16.41 8.89
CA LEU A 130 -21.42 -17.41 8.34
C LEU A 130 -20.31 -16.78 7.51
N VAL A 131 -20.63 -15.79 6.66
CA VAL A 131 -19.64 -15.02 5.90
C VAL A 131 -18.69 -14.25 6.82
N THR A 132 -19.24 -13.60 7.84
CA THR A 132 -18.43 -12.86 8.82
C THR A 132 -17.53 -13.80 9.63
N ALA A 133 -18.04 -14.96 10.06
CA ALA A 133 -17.26 -15.96 10.77
C ALA A 133 -16.09 -16.48 9.89
N ALA A 134 -16.35 -16.75 8.61
CA ALA A 134 -15.31 -17.18 7.68
C ALA A 134 -14.21 -16.11 7.48
N ARG A 135 -14.60 -14.84 7.39
CA ARG A 135 -13.62 -13.72 7.35
C ARG A 135 -12.79 -13.66 8.63
N CYS A 136 -13.42 -13.79 9.81
CA CYS A 136 -12.69 -13.85 11.07
C CYS A 136 -11.74 -15.05 11.14
N MET A 137 -12.16 -16.23 10.65
CA MET A 137 -11.30 -17.42 10.61
C MET A 137 -10.08 -17.20 9.70
N ARG A 138 -10.27 -16.59 8.56
CA ARG A 138 -9.19 -16.23 7.65
C ARG A 138 -8.18 -15.27 8.30
N ASP A 139 -8.67 -14.15 8.85
CA ASP A 139 -7.80 -13.09 9.35
C ASP A 139 -7.13 -13.45 10.69
N LEU A 140 -7.81 -14.25 11.54
CA LEU A 140 -7.32 -14.61 12.88
C LEU A 140 -6.67 -15.99 12.95
N ARG A 141 -6.88 -16.87 11.96
CA ARG A 141 -6.41 -18.26 11.97
C ARG A 141 -5.72 -18.68 10.68
N SER A 142 -5.64 -17.80 9.68
CA SER A 142 -5.06 -18.08 8.34
C SER A 142 -5.76 -19.24 7.61
N VAL A 143 -7.08 -19.37 7.80
CA VAL A 143 -7.90 -20.41 7.18
C VAL A 143 -8.32 -19.97 5.79
N GLU A 144 -8.08 -20.79 4.78
CA GLU A 144 -8.50 -20.54 3.41
C GLU A 144 -9.95 -20.97 3.19
N THR A 145 -10.77 -20.08 2.60
CA THR A 145 -12.14 -20.43 2.17
C THR A 145 -12.11 -20.90 0.70
N ARG A 146 -12.36 -22.17 0.47
CA ARG A 146 -12.33 -22.77 -0.87
C ARG A 146 -13.66 -22.66 -1.58
N ARG A 147 -14.77 -22.96 -0.88
CA ARG A 147 -16.10 -22.97 -1.50
C ARG A 147 -17.14 -22.27 -0.64
N VAL A 148 -18.01 -21.53 -1.31
CA VAL A 148 -19.21 -20.92 -0.72
C VAL A 148 -20.41 -21.37 -1.54
N ILE A 149 -21.26 -22.19 -0.93
CA ILE A 149 -22.35 -22.89 -1.58
C ILE A 149 -23.68 -22.36 -1.05
N TYR A 150 -24.64 -22.21 -1.93
CA TYR A 150 -26.05 -22.00 -1.60
C TYR A 150 -26.89 -23.07 -2.31
N SER A 151 -27.69 -23.81 -1.55
CA SER A 151 -28.57 -24.83 -2.07
C SER A 151 -29.99 -24.30 -2.08
N GLU A 152 -30.60 -24.18 -3.25
CA GLU A 152 -32.00 -23.85 -3.44
C GLU A 152 -32.80 -25.15 -3.53
N LEU A 153 -33.74 -25.35 -2.59
CA LEU A 153 -34.64 -26.47 -2.63
C LEU A 153 -35.83 -26.16 -3.57
N LEU A 154 -35.97 -26.94 -4.63
CA LEU A 154 -37.00 -26.75 -5.65
C LEU A 154 -38.32 -27.42 -5.24
N PRO A 155 -39.49 -27.02 -5.83
CA PRO A 155 -40.81 -27.59 -5.50
C PRO A 155 -40.94 -29.09 -5.77
N ASP A 156 -40.13 -29.64 -6.68
CA ASP A 156 -40.09 -31.08 -7.03
C ASP A 156 -39.23 -31.90 -6.04
N GLY A 157 -38.68 -31.27 -5.02
CA GLY A 157 -37.83 -31.94 -4.02
C GLY A 157 -36.36 -32.07 -4.44
N THR A 158 -35.97 -31.59 -5.61
CA THR A 158 -34.58 -31.53 -6.04
C THR A 158 -33.90 -30.27 -5.50
N SER A 159 -32.58 -30.29 -5.45
CA SER A 159 -31.79 -29.13 -5.06
C SER A 159 -30.98 -28.60 -6.23
N ARG A 160 -31.00 -27.28 -6.37
CA ARG A 160 -30.11 -26.56 -7.29
C ARG A 160 -28.97 -25.94 -6.48
N ILE A 161 -27.74 -26.24 -6.89
CA ILE A 161 -26.54 -25.68 -6.25
C ILE A 161 -26.11 -24.40 -6.96
N HIS A 162 -25.94 -23.37 -6.19
CA HIS A 162 -25.32 -22.11 -6.60
C HIS A 162 -23.94 -22.01 -5.94
N ASP A 163 -22.89 -21.94 -6.75
CA ASP A 163 -21.54 -21.70 -6.28
C ASP A 163 -21.31 -20.18 -6.21
N SER A 164 -21.17 -19.66 -5.01
CA SER A 164 -20.93 -18.23 -4.72
C SER A 164 -19.47 -17.93 -4.38
N SER A 165 -18.55 -18.87 -4.64
CA SER A 165 -17.13 -18.71 -4.27
C SER A 165 -16.50 -17.52 -4.96
N GLN A 166 -16.80 -17.28 -6.25
CA GLN A 166 -16.31 -16.09 -6.95
C GLN A 166 -16.82 -14.76 -6.35
N LEU A 167 -18.08 -14.74 -5.88
CA LEU A 167 -18.61 -13.55 -5.20
C LEU A 167 -17.91 -13.35 -3.86
N TYR A 168 -17.60 -14.42 -3.15
CA TYR A 168 -16.86 -14.35 -1.90
C TYR A 168 -15.42 -13.89 -2.11
N SER A 169 -14.73 -14.33 -3.16
CA SER A 169 -13.35 -13.92 -3.47
C SER A 169 -13.23 -12.39 -3.75
N LEU A 170 -14.32 -11.72 -4.14
CA LEU A 170 -14.32 -10.27 -4.28
C LEU A 170 -14.00 -9.53 -2.97
N PHE A 171 -14.30 -10.11 -1.81
CA PHE A 171 -13.88 -9.53 -0.53
C PHE A 171 -12.35 -9.41 -0.43
N ASP A 172 -11.63 -10.32 -1.03
CA ASP A 172 -10.17 -10.31 -1.04
C ASP A 172 -9.63 -9.21 -1.94
N LEU A 173 -10.24 -9.06 -3.11
CA LEU A 173 -9.93 -7.96 -4.01
C LEU A 173 -10.26 -6.62 -3.34
N ILE A 174 -11.45 -6.46 -2.73
CA ILE A 174 -11.83 -5.24 -2.01
C ILE A 174 -10.82 -4.92 -0.90
N THR A 175 -10.42 -5.91 -0.11
CA THR A 175 -9.42 -5.72 0.96
C THR A 175 -8.05 -5.34 0.40
N ALA A 176 -7.64 -5.94 -0.71
CA ALA A 176 -6.38 -5.62 -1.38
C ALA A 176 -6.39 -4.21 -2.00
N MET A 177 -7.53 -3.78 -2.52
CA MET A 177 -7.75 -2.42 -3.02
C MET A 177 -7.72 -1.39 -1.89
N ASP A 178 -8.39 -1.70 -0.76
CA ASP A 178 -8.40 -0.82 0.40
C ASP A 178 -6.99 -0.61 0.97
N GLU A 179 -6.18 -1.68 1.04
CA GLU A 179 -4.77 -1.57 1.40
C GLU A 179 -4.02 -0.62 0.46
N PHE A 180 -4.17 -0.82 -0.85
CA PHE A 180 -3.46 0.00 -1.84
C PHE A 180 -3.88 1.47 -1.77
N PHE A 181 -5.18 1.77 -1.79
CA PHE A 181 -5.67 3.15 -1.73
C PHE A 181 -5.41 3.85 -0.39
N SER A 182 -5.22 3.10 0.69
CA SER A 182 -4.93 3.67 2.01
C SER A 182 -3.44 3.85 2.29
N THR A 183 -2.60 2.99 1.72
CA THR A 183 -1.17 2.91 2.09
C THR A 183 -0.21 2.96 0.90
N GLY A 184 -0.70 2.91 -0.33
CA GLY A 184 0.13 2.77 -1.54
C GLY A 184 0.80 1.39 -1.69
N THR A 185 0.57 0.46 -0.76
CA THR A 185 1.17 -0.86 -0.76
C THR A 185 0.29 -1.85 -1.51
N ALA A 186 0.84 -2.56 -2.49
CA ALA A 186 0.10 -3.49 -3.34
C ALA A 186 0.35 -4.98 -2.99
N GLN A 187 0.78 -5.29 -1.77
CA GLN A 187 1.17 -6.64 -1.40
C GLN A 187 -0.01 -7.63 -1.43
N LYS A 188 -1.19 -7.23 -0.97
CA LYS A 188 -2.39 -8.07 -1.04
C LYS A 188 -2.90 -8.21 -2.47
N LEU A 189 -2.77 -7.18 -3.30
CA LEU A 189 -3.08 -7.27 -4.74
C LEU A 189 -2.21 -8.33 -5.42
N LYS A 190 -0.93 -8.40 -5.07
CA LYS A 190 -0.02 -9.45 -5.54
C LYS A 190 -0.50 -10.84 -5.14
N GLY A 191 -0.87 -11.04 -3.87
CA GLY A 191 -1.45 -12.29 -3.38
C GLY A 191 -2.70 -12.70 -4.13
N TYR A 192 -3.61 -11.77 -4.39
CA TYR A 192 -4.83 -11.99 -5.14
C TYR A 192 -4.55 -12.45 -6.59
N LEU A 193 -3.60 -11.84 -7.29
CA LEU A 193 -3.20 -12.23 -8.65
C LEU A 193 -2.73 -13.70 -8.75
N TRP A 194 -2.07 -14.22 -7.71
CA TRP A 194 -1.55 -15.58 -7.71
C TRP A 194 -2.63 -16.62 -7.38
N SER A 195 -3.71 -16.23 -6.72
CA SER A 195 -4.78 -17.14 -6.31
C SER A 195 -5.84 -17.38 -7.40
N GLU A 196 -6.02 -16.44 -8.34
CA GLU A 196 -7.05 -16.48 -9.39
C GLU A 196 -6.47 -17.03 -10.70
N GLY A 197 -6.64 -18.33 -10.93
CA GLY A 197 -6.07 -19.07 -12.06
C GLY A 197 -6.55 -18.67 -13.46
N GLU A 198 -7.68 -17.94 -13.61
CA GLU A 198 -8.24 -17.46 -14.88
C GLU A 198 -8.73 -16.02 -14.75
N SER A 199 -7.80 -15.09 -14.59
CA SER A 199 -8.12 -13.66 -14.60
C SER A 199 -8.13 -13.10 -16.03
N ASP A 200 -8.90 -12.03 -16.24
CA ASP A 200 -8.83 -11.22 -17.45
C ASP A 200 -7.38 -10.75 -17.66
N PRO A 201 -6.75 -11.01 -18.83
CA PRO A 201 -5.37 -10.61 -19.09
C PRO A 201 -5.13 -9.10 -18.93
N ALA A 202 -6.14 -8.26 -19.20
CA ALA A 202 -6.03 -6.82 -19.04
C ALA A 202 -5.98 -6.44 -17.54
N LEU A 203 -6.84 -7.04 -16.71
CA LEU A 203 -6.80 -6.89 -15.26
C LEU A 203 -5.47 -7.37 -14.69
N HIS A 204 -5.04 -8.58 -15.07
CA HIS A 204 -3.77 -9.12 -14.62
C HIS A 204 -2.59 -8.19 -14.96
N THR A 205 -2.58 -7.65 -16.18
CA THR A 205 -1.54 -6.70 -16.60
C THR A 205 -1.56 -5.44 -15.74
N LEU A 206 -2.71 -4.82 -15.52
CA LEU A 206 -2.80 -3.61 -14.71
C LEU A 206 -2.36 -3.85 -13.27
N LEU A 207 -2.88 -4.89 -12.61
CA LEU A 207 -2.51 -5.20 -11.24
C LEU A 207 -1.02 -5.54 -11.10
N ALA A 208 -0.43 -6.23 -12.09
CA ALA A 208 1.01 -6.48 -12.13
C ALA A 208 1.83 -5.18 -12.24
N ARG A 209 1.36 -4.19 -13.01
CA ARG A 209 2.02 -2.88 -13.13
C ARG A 209 1.88 -2.05 -11.84
N ILE A 210 0.72 -2.08 -11.19
CA ILE A 210 0.53 -1.43 -9.89
C ILE A 210 1.44 -2.07 -8.83
N ASN A 211 1.57 -3.38 -8.81
CA ASN A 211 2.50 -4.07 -7.91
C ASN A 211 3.95 -3.65 -8.17
N GLN A 212 4.37 -3.59 -9.46
CA GLN A 212 5.72 -3.16 -9.82
C GLN A 212 5.98 -1.72 -9.37
N PHE A 213 5.05 -0.81 -9.62
CA PHE A 213 5.12 0.58 -9.13
C PHE A 213 5.26 0.65 -7.60
N SER A 214 4.47 -0.13 -6.86
CA SER A 214 4.55 -0.17 -5.40
C SER A 214 5.91 -0.69 -4.91
N ASP A 215 6.43 -1.77 -5.51
CA ASP A 215 7.74 -2.34 -5.18
C ASP A 215 8.88 -1.34 -5.52
N ASP A 216 8.83 -0.68 -6.68
CA ASP A 216 9.85 0.28 -7.08
C ASP A 216 9.79 1.58 -6.27
N LEU A 217 8.60 1.99 -5.83
CA LEU A 217 8.43 3.10 -4.91
C LEU A 217 8.99 2.77 -3.52
N ALA A 218 8.72 1.58 -2.99
CA ALA A 218 9.27 1.14 -1.72
C ALA A 218 10.81 1.14 -1.71
N LEU A 219 11.42 0.87 -2.87
CA LEU A 219 12.88 0.88 -3.07
C LEU A 219 13.42 2.24 -3.56
N CYS A 220 12.56 3.25 -3.72
CA CYS A 220 12.91 4.58 -4.26
C CYS A 220 13.64 4.49 -5.63
N ARG A 221 13.22 3.59 -6.52
CA ARG A 221 13.81 3.40 -7.85
C ARG A 221 13.29 4.42 -8.85
N VAL A 222 13.80 5.63 -8.75
CA VAL A 222 13.34 6.82 -9.50
C VAL A 222 13.14 6.62 -10.99
N GLN A 223 14.07 5.93 -11.67
CA GLN A 223 13.97 5.73 -13.12
C GLN A 223 12.88 4.73 -13.49
N ALA A 224 12.71 3.68 -12.69
CA ALA A 224 11.68 2.66 -12.88
C ALA A 224 10.27 3.24 -12.70
N LEU A 225 10.05 4.11 -11.69
CA LEU A 225 8.76 4.73 -11.43
C LEU A 225 8.15 5.45 -12.64
N ASN A 226 8.95 6.15 -13.42
CA ASN A 226 8.48 6.83 -14.65
C ASN A 226 7.99 5.85 -15.71
N GLU A 227 8.67 4.71 -15.83
CA GLU A 227 8.29 3.64 -16.75
C GLU A 227 7.03 2.94 -16.27
N ASP A 228 6.94 2.62 -14.99
CA ASP A 228 5.77 2.00 -14.38
C ASP A 228 4.52 2.84 -14.57
N LEU A 229 4.58 4.16 -14.30
CA LEU A 229 3.47 5.08 -14.53
C LEU A 229 3.05 5.12 -15.99
N SER A 230 3.99 5.08 -16.91
CA SER A 230 3.69 5.03 -18.36
C SER A 230 2.96 3.73 -18.71
N GLN A 231 3.37 2.60 -18.14
CA GLN A 231 2.74 1.29 -18.34
C GLN A 231 1.37 1.19 -17.67
N ILE A 232 1.19 1.77 -16.48
CA ILE A 232 -0.13 1.90 -15.83
C ILE A 232 -1.08 2.73 -16.70
N ALA A 233 -0.60 3.87 -17.25
CA ALA A 233 -1.41 4.70 -18.14
C ALA A 233 -1.90 3.91 -19.37
N GLN A 234 -1.04 3.10 -19.97
CA GLN A 234 -1.40 2.25 -21.10
C GLN A 234 -2.41 1.15 -20.71
N ALA A 235 -2.19 0.50 -19.56
CA ALA A 235 -3.08 -0.54 -19.07
C ALA A 235 -4.49 0.00 -18.75
N LEU A 236 -4.58 1.21 -18.20
CA LEU A 236 -5.86 1.89 -17.92
C LEU A 236 -6.61 2.31 -19.19
N GLN A 237 -5.94 2.45 -20.32
CA GLN A 237 -6.57 2.77 -21.61
C GLN A 237 -7.04 1.53 -22.38
N ALA A 238 -6.62 0.33 -21.96
CA ALA A 238 -7.04 -0.90 -22.63
C ALA A 238 -8.57 -1.05 -22.55
N PRO A 239 -9.25 -1.28 -23.70
CA PRO A 239 -10.68 -1.46 -23.69
C PRO A 239 -11.04 -2.71 -22.91
N PRO A 240 -12.11 -2.67 -22.10
CA PRO A 240 -12.60 -3.86 -21.43
C PRO A 240 -12.97 -4.91 -22.46
N LYS A 241 -12.46 -6.12 -22.29
CA LYS A 241 -12.99 -7.25 -23.03
C LYS A 241 -14.32 -7.65 -22.42
N GLU A 242 -15.29 -8.00 -23.26
CA GLU A 242 -16.52 -8.64 -22.80
C GLU A 242 -16.14 -9.94 -22.07
N SER A 243 -16.08 -9.88 -20.76
CA SER A 243 -15.79 -11.03 -19.92
C SER A 243 -17.06 -11.43 -19.17
N LYS A 244 -17.31 -12.73 -19.11
CA LYS A 244 -18.36 -13.30 -18.25
C LYS A 244 -17.88 -13.51 -16.82
N ASN A 245 -16.59 -13.26 -16.54
CA ASN A 245 -16.01 -13.43 -15.24
C ASN A 245 -16.42 -12.26 -14.31
N LEU A 246 -16.96 -12.59 -13.14
CA LEU A 246 -17.41 -11.62 -12.14
C LEU A 246 -16.28 -10.68 -11.70
N THR A 247 -15.06 -11.19 -11.56
CA THR A 247 -13.87 -10.41 -11.21
C THR A 247 -13.56 -9.33 -12.25
N SER A 248 -13.65 -9.68 -13.54
CA SER A 248 -13.45 -8.71 -14.63
C SER A 248 -14.53 -7.64 -14.64
N LEU A 249 -15.80 -8.02 -14.41
CA LEU A 249 -16.90 -7.04 -14.32
C LEU A 249 -16.69 -6.10 -13.14
N PHE A 250 -16.28 -6.62 -11.99
CA PHE A 250 -16.00 -5.81 -10.81
C PHE A 250 -14.79 -4.88 -11.03
N PHE A 251 -13.77 -5.36 -11.72
CA PHE A 251 -12.62 -4.54 -12.07
C PHE A 251 -13.00 -3.32 -12.93
N HIS A 252 -13.94 -3.47 -13.86
CA HIS A 252 -14.40 -2.32 -14.65
C HIS A 252 -15.04 -1.24 -13.78
N LEU A 253 -15.74 -1.63 -12.71
CA LEU A 253 -16.27 -0.68 -11.73
C LEU A 253 -15.14 0.04 -10.96
N LEU A 254 -14.01 -0.61 -10.75
CA LEU A 254 -12.86 -0.04 -10.06
C LEU A 254 -11.92 0.77 -10.95
N ASN A 255 -12.00 0.60 -12.28
CA ASN A 255 -11.11 1.29 -13.21
C ASN A 255 -11.17 2.82 -13.07
N ASP A 256 -12.35 3.38 -12.85
CA ASP A 256 -12.52 4.81 -12.59
C ASP A 256 -11.85 5.25 -11.29
N ARG A 257 -11.89 4.41 -10.24
CA ARG A 257 -11.19 4.69 -8.98
C ARG A 257 -9.67 4.68 -9.17
N PHE A 258 -9.13 3.72 -9.93
CA PHE A 258 -7.70 3.71 -10.28
C PHE A 258 -7.31 4.93 -11.11
N ARG A 259 -8.15 5.34 -12.08
CA ARG A 259 -7.90 6.55 -12.86
C ARG A 259 -7.82 7.78 -11.97
N THR A 260 -8.76 7.94 -11.04
CA THR A 260 -8.77 9.04 -10.07
C THR A 260 -7.53 9.00 -9.19
N GLU A 261 -7.16 7.83 -8.67
CA GLU A 261 -5.99 7.65 -7.82
C GLU A 261 -4.68 8.05 -8.50
N PHE A 262 -4.54 7.69 -9.75
CA PHE A 262 -3.33 7.98 -10.52
C PHE A 262 -3.41 9.27 -11.36
N GLU A 263 -4.52 10.02 -11.35
CA GLU A 263 -4.74 11.17 -12.23
C GLU A 263 -3.58 12.17 -12.18
N GLY A 264 -3.20 12.62 -10.99
CA GLY A 264 -2.10 13.55 -10.79
C GLY A 264 -0.75 12.98 -11.27
N LEU A 265 -0.51 11.71 -11.02
CA LEU A 265 0.71 11.01 -11.41
C LEU A 265 0.79 10.80 -12.92
N LEU A 266 -0.34 10.54 -13.58
CA LEU A 266 -0.41 10.26 -15.01
C LEU A 266 -0.45 11.50 -15.88
N ALA A 267 -0.77 12.67 -15.33
CA ALA A 267 -0.81 13.94 -16.07
C ALA A 267 0.54 14.28 -16.75
N SER A 268 1.66 13.88 -16.15
CA SER A 268 3.00 14.08 -16.69
C SER A 268 3.98 12.98 -16.20
N PRO A 269 3.88 11.74 -16.66
CA PRO A 269 4.61 10.62 -16.10
C PRO A 269 6.13 10.80 -16.01
N LYS A 270 6.72 11.59 -16.91
CA LYS A 270 8.18 11.82 -16.96
C LYS A 270 8.68 13.01 -16.13
N ASN A 271 7.79 13.82 -15.59
CA ASN A 271 8.16 15.05 -14.85
C ASN A 271 7.12 15.41 -13.78
N ASN A 272 6.78 14.44 -12.96
CA ASN A 272 5.69 14.54 -12.00
C ASN A 272 6.14 14.51 -10.53
N LEU A 273 7.38 14.94 -10.25
CA LEU A 273 7.92 14.95 -8.88
C LEU A 273 6.96 15.58 -7.86
N PRO A 274 6.32 16.75 -8.13
CA PRO A 274 5.35 17.31 -7.17
C PRO A 274 4.20 16.36 -6.87
N ALA A 275 3.55 15.82 -7.91
CA ALA A 275 2.43 14.90 -7.76
C ALA A 275 2.84 13.60 -7.02
N LEU A 276 4.04 13.08 -7.30
CA LEU A 276 4.55 11.87 -6.64
C LEU A 276 4.83 12.14 -5.15
N VAL A 277 5.34 13.31 -4.81
CA VAL A 277 5.57 13.71 -3.40
C VAL A 277 4.24 13.86 -2.66
N SER A 278 3.24 14.54 -3.25
CA SER A 278 1.91 14.65 -2.66
C SER A 278 1.27 13.28 -2.46
N TRP A 279 1.31 12.42 -3.48
CA TRP A 279 0.78 11.07 -3.40
C TRP A 279 1.44 10.24 -2.28
N CYS A 280 2.78 10.31 -2.16
CA CYS A 280 3.49 9.66 -1.06
C CYS A 280 3.08 10.21 0.32
N ALA A 281 2.87 11.51 0.44
CA ALA A 281 2.43 12.13 1.70
C ALA A 281 1.02 11.67 2.09
N GLU A 282 0.09 11.65 1.14
CA GLU A 282 -1.29 11.15 1.32
C GLU A 282 -1.33 9.68 1.80
N HIS A 283 -0.39 8.86 1.30
CA HIS A 283 -0.24 7.45 1.67
C HIS A 283 0.70 7.21 2.85
N ARG A 284 1.13 8.28 3.55
CA ARG A 284 2.06 8.23 4.70
C ARG A 284 3.42 7.59 4.41
N MET A 285 3.83 7.60 3.15
CA MET A 285 5.14 7.13 2.69
C MET A 285 6.20 8.24 2.82
N TYR A 286 6.36 8.78 4.04
CA TYR A 286 7.20 9.97 4.28
C TYR A 286 8.67 9.74 3.94
N GLN A 287 9.22 8.56 4.29
CA GLN A 287 10.61 8.24 3.99
C GLN A 287 10.86 8.19 2.49
N GLN A 288 9.93 7.62 1.72
CA GLN A 288 9.99 7.57 0.27
C GLN A 288 9.93 8.98 -0.32
N ALA A 289 8.96 9.79 0.10
CA ALA A 289 8.83 11.18 -0.35
C ALA A 289 10.11 11.99 -0.11
N LEU A 290 10.64 11.95 1.11
CA LEU A 290 11.87 12.65 1.48
C LEU A 290 13.09 12.15 0.70
N THR A 291 13.19 10.85 0.45
CA THR A 291 14.29 10.26 -0.33
C THR A 291 14.20 10.66 -1.79
N LEU A 292 12.99 10.60 -2.38
CA LEU A 292 12.75 11.06 -3.76
C LEU A 292 13.11 12.54 -3.93
N LEU A 293 12.71 13.39 -2.98
CA LEU A 293 13.08 14.80 -2.99
C LEU A 293 14.60 15.01 -2.92
N CYS A 294 15.29 14.32 -2.01
CA CYS A 294 16.75 14.43 -1.92
C CYS A 294 17.46 14.09 -3.24
N GLU A 295 16.95 13.11 -3.98
CA GLU A 295 17.59 12.64 -5.21
C GLU A 295 17.12 13.41 -6.46
N GLN A 296 15.88 13.91 -6.52
CA GLN A 296 15.30 14.47 -7.73
C GLN A 296 15.12 15.99 -7.72
N MET A 297 14.87 16.59 -6.55
CA MET A 297 14.60 18.02 -6.43
C MET A 297 15.73 18.90 -7.01
N PRO A 298 17.04 18.60 -6.80
CA PRO A 298 18.11 19.37 -7.43
C PRO A 298 18.00 19.45 -8.95
N ALA A 299 17.80 18.30 -9.60
CA ALA A 299 17.66 18.24 -11.06
C ALA A 299 16.33 18.85 -11.54
N TYR A 300 15.26 18.73 -10.75
CA TYR A 300 13.97 19.32 -11.06
C TYR A 300 14.06 20.85 -11.06
N VAL A 301 14.58 21.44 -10.00
CA VAL A 301 14.74 22.90 -9.86
C VAL A 301 15.63 23.45 -10.98
N CYS A 302 16.80 22.85 -11.21
CA CYS A 302 17.73 23.35 -12.24
C CYS A 302 17.23 23.13 -13.70
N ARG A 303 16.16 22.36 -13.92
CA ARG A 303 15.46 22.28 -15.21
C ARG A 303 14.47 23.41 -15.43
N HIS A 304 13.98 24.02 -14.39
CA HIS A 304 12.95 25.07 -14.45
C HIS A 304 13.47 26.45 -14.12
N LEU A 305 14.51 26.54 -13.32
CA LEU A 305 15.15 27.79 -12.93
C LEU A 305 16.62 27.79 -13.39
N PHE A 306 17.10 28.94 -13.89
CA PHE A 306 18.48 29.04 -14.31
C PHE A 306 19.40 29.25 -13.12
N VAL A 307 20.19 28.24 -12.81
CA VAL A 307 21.32 28.28 -11.89
C VAL A 307 22.43 27.40 -12.40
N GLN A 308 23.65 27.93 -12.49
CA GLN A 308 24.79 27.17 -13.01
C GLN A 308 26.09 27.51 -12.31
N PRO A 309 27.02 26.55 -12.13
CA PRO A 309 28.37 26.82 -11.69
C PRO A 309 29.19 27.47 -12.83
N THR A 310 30.01 28.44 -12.47
CA THR A 310 31.10 28.93 -13.29
C THR A 310 32.26 27.92 -13.34
N GLU A 311 33.37 28.22 -14.00
CA GLU A 311 34.59 27.39 -13.89
C GLU A 311 35.06 27.24 -12.45
N THR A 312 35.10 28.35 -11.70
CA THR A 312 35.47 28.35 -10.28
C THR A 312 34.49 27.53 -9.46
N GLY A 313 33.19 27.70 -9.72
CA GLY A 313 32.14 26.90 -9.05
C GLY A 313 32.22 25.43 -9.41
N TRP A 314 32.54 25.11 -10.66
CA TRP A 314 32.73 23.71 -11.08
C TRP A 314 33.91 23.05 -10.37
N ALA A 315 35.05 23.73 -10.27
CA ALA A 315 36.21 23.23 -9.52
C ALA A 315 35.86 23.02 -8.04
N TYR A 316 35.08 23.95 -7.45
CA TYR A 316 34.58 23.81 -6.11
C TYR A 316 33.70 22.56 -5.92
N LEU A 317 32.69 22.39 -6.76
CA LEU A 317 31.79 21.23 -6.71
C LEU A 317 32.55 19.91 -6.95
N ALA A 318 33.53 19.90 -7.85
CA ALA A 318 34.36 18.74 -8.10
C ALA A 318 35.19 18.32 -6.88
N ALA A 319 35.78 19.30 -6.16
CA ALA A 319 36.52 19.06 -4.94
C ALA A 319 35.65 18.51 -3.80
N GLN A 320 34.36 18.86 -3.78
CA GLN A 320 33.39 18.40 -2.77
C GLN A 320 32.70 17.09 -3.15
N ASN A 321 32.75 16.68 -4.42
CA ASN A 321 32.06 15.48 -4.88
C ASN A 321 32.82 14.20 -4.46
N LEU A 322 32.58 13.80 -3.23
CA LEU A 322 33.13 12.53 -2.69
C LEU A 322 32.46 11.29 -3.35
N ASN A 323 31.28 11.45 -3.96
CA ASN A 323 30.52 10.39 -4.63
C ASN A 323 30.71 10.50 -6.15
N LYS A 324 31.72 9.81 -6.62
CA LYS A 324 32.10 9.74 -8.05
C LYS A 324 30.90 9.36 -8.92
N GLY A 325 30.59 10.19 -9.92
CA GLY A 325 29.58 9.89 -10.94
C GLY A 325 28.20 10.53 -10.74
N LYS A 326 27.97 11.32 -9.69
CA LYS A 326 26.71 12.09 -9.57
C LYS A 326 26.72 13.33 -10.47
N ALA A 327 25.53 13.74 -10.96
CA ALA A 327 25.33 14.97 -11.69
C ALA A 327 25.68 16.19 -10.82
N TRP A 328 26.17 17.28 -11.44
CA TRP A 328 26.63 18.49 -10.74
C TRP A 328 25.56 19.16 -9.87
N VAL A 329 24.30 19.02 -10.22
CA VAL A 329 23.18 19.57 -9.45
C VAL A 329 23.08 18.97 -8.04
N TYR A 330 23.49 17.70 -7.87
CA TYR A 330 23.47 17.07 -6.57
C TYR A 330 24.49 17.70 -5.60
N PRO A 331 25.79 17.79 -5.87
CA PRO A 331 26.72 18.49 -4.99
C PRO A 331 26.40 20.00 -4.81
N LEU A 332 25.77 20.66 -5.79
CA LEU A 332 25.30 22.02 -5.61
C LEU A 332 24.33 22.13 -4.42
N PHE A 333 23.28 21.30 -4.40
CA PHE A 333 22.29 21.33 -3.34
C PHE A 333 22.84 20.71 -2.04
N HIS A 334 23.40 19.51 -2.12
CA HIS A 334 23.80 18.71 -0.97
C HIS A 334 24.99 19.29 -0.21
N PHE A 335 25.97 19.84 -0.92
CA PHE A 335 27.16 20.40 -0.30
C PHE A 335 27.16 21.93 -0.27
N HIS A 336 26.79 22.59 -1.36
CA HIS A 336 26.89 24.04 -1.42
C HIS A 336 25.77 24.72 -0.64
N PHE A 337 24.51 24.42 -0.96
CA PHE A 337 23.38 25.05 -0.28
C PHE A 337 23.13 24.54 1.14
N CYS A 338 23.47 23.29 1.44
CA CYS A 338 23.33 22.78 2.81
C CYS A 338 24.43 23.24 3.78
N ARG A 339 25.54 23.77 3.28
CA ARG A 339 26.63 24.25 4.15
C ARG A 339 26.26 25.43 5.04
N LEU A 340 25.34 26.25 4.60
CA LEU A 340 24.88 27.36 5.42
C LEU A 340 24.43 26.91 6.81
N ALA A 341 23.76 25.76 6.89
CA ALA A 341 23.34 25.16 8.14
C ALA A 341 24.50 24.82 9.09
N LEU A 342 25.69 24.54 8.54
CA LEU A 342 26.90 24.22 9.29
C LEU A 342 27.71 25.44 9.70
N LEU A 343 27.49 26.62 9.06
CA LEU A 343 28.32 27.81 9.18
C LEU A 343 27.78 28.84 10.17
N GLN A 344 26.69 28.57 10.86
CA GLN A 344 25.96 29.55 11.70
C GLN A 344 26.70 30.09 12.92
N LYS A 345 27.94 29.66 13.17
CA LYS A 345 28.77 30.18 14.27
C LYS A 345 29.78 31.27 13.87
N GLY A 346 29.51 32.08 12.84
CA GLY A 346 30.25 33.32 12.60
C GLY A 346 31.46 33.25 11.66
N ARG A 347 31.75 32.06 11.05
CA ARG A 347 32.93 31.87 10.17
C ARG A 347 32.58 31.68 8.67
N TRP A 348 31.34 31.80 8.26
CA TRP A 348 30.92 31.51 6.88
C TRP A 348 31.59 32.41 5.82
N LYS A 349 31.96 33.66 6.16
CA LYS A 349 32.71 34.56 5.27
C LYS A 349 34.10 34.04 4.92
N GLU A 350 34.79 33.43 5.89
CA GLU A 350 36.14 32.88 5.71
C GLU A 350 36.13 31.61 4.87
N ILE A 351 35.10 30.78 5.00
CA ILE A 351 35.03 29.46 4.31
C ILE A 351 34.66 29.62 2.84
N CYS A 352 33.87 30.64 2.46
CA CYS A 352 33.56 30.92 1.05
C CYS A 352 34.76 31.45 0.27
N THR A 353 35.78 31.96 0.94
CA THR A 353 36.92 32.64 0.31
C THR A 353 38.25 31.90 0.38
N THR A 354 38.45 30.96 1.31
CA THR A 354 39.83 30.51 1.59
C THR A 354 40.10 29.01 1.63
N ASP A 355 39.23 28.12 1.92
CA ASP A 355 39.57 26.70 1.78
C ASP A 355 38.36 25.75 1.87
N LEU A 356 38.26 24.96 0.83
CA LEU A 356 37.09 24.14 0.55
C LEU A 356 37.11 22.78 1.18
N ARG A 357 38.08 22.50 2.03
CA ARG A 357 38.09 21.33 2.85
C ARG A 357 37.20 21.55 4.04
N LEU A 358 36.11 20.76 4.13
CA LEU A 358 35.42 20.55 5.39
C LEU A 358 36.42 19.98 6.40
N THR A 359 37.20 20.85 7.01
CA THR A 359 37.82 20.51 8.29
C THR A 359 36.66 20.23 9.23
N LYS A 360 36.52 18.97 9.66
CA LYS A 360 35.73 18.65 10.85
C LYS A 360 36.03 19.72 11.85
N ASN A 361 35.06 20.57 12.20
CA ASN A 361 35.29 21.70 13.07
C ASN A 361 35.68 21.14 14.44
N LYS A 362 36.97 21.12 14.75
CA LYS A 362 37.51 20.67 16.02
C LYS A 362 37.12 21.56 17.20
N ASP A 363 36.48 22.69 16.93
CA ASP A 363 36.17 23.72 17.90
C ASP A 363 34.75 23.58 18.51
N ASP A 364 34.00 22.56 18.18
CA ASP A 364 32.84 22.20 18.97
C ASP A 364 33.30 21.24 20.06
N ALA A 365 33.19 21.63 21.32
CA ALA A 365 33.70 20.87 22.47
C ALA A 365 33.21 19.42 22.51
N ASP A 366 32.13 19.11 21.79
CA ASP A 366 31.50 17.77 21.72
C ASP A 366 31.61 17.08 20.37
N GLY A 367 32.27 17.65 19.36
CA GLY A 367 32.52 17.01 18.04
C GLY A 367 31.28 16.78 17.18
N ASN A 368 30.16 17.42 17.48
CA ASN A 368 28.89 17.23 16.79
C ASN A 368 28.71 18.21 15.63
N MET A 369 28.41 17.70 14.43
CA MET A 369 27.99 18.54 13.31
C MET A 369 26.55 19.00 13.57
N LEU A 370 26.36 20.30 13.75
CA LEU A 370 25.06 20.93 13.88
C LEU A 370 24.36 21.00 12.53
N PHE A 371 23.41 20.09 12.29
CA PHE A 371 22.49 20.19 11.17
C PHE A 371 21.29 21.02 11.57
N GLY A 372 21.32 22.32 11.31
CA GLY A 372 20.17 23.19 11.45
C GLY A 372 19.65 23.67 10.10
N VAL A 373 18.43 24.19 10.06
CA VAL A 373 17.87 24.87 8.88
C VAL A 373 18.17 26.36 8.98
N ALA A 374 18.66 26.96 7.88
CA ALA A 374 18.83 28.39 7.77
C ALA A 374 17.46 29.09 7.71
N ASN A 375 17.43 30.36 8.14
CA ASN A 375 16.30 31.22 7.83
C ASN A 375 16.50 31.94 6.47
N SER A 376 15.43 32.57 5.96
CA SER A 376 15.45 33.21 4.64
C SER A 376 16.51 34.32 4.54
N LYS A 377 16.74 35.09 5.61
CA LYS A 377 17.76 36.13 5.63
C LYS A 377 19.17 35.55 5.54
N GLU A 378 19.45 34.50 6.28
CA GLU A 378 20.76 33.83 6.24
C GLU A 378 21.02 33.21 4.86
N MET A 379 20.00 32.64 4.23
CA MET A 379 20.12 32.13 2.87
C MET A 379 20.39 33.25 1.86
N HIS A 380 19.71 34.36 1.98
CA HIS A 380 19.91 35.53 1.13
C HIS A 380 21.34 36.07 1.24
N ASP A 381 21.83 36.32 2.48
CA ASP A 381 23.19 36.78 2.75
C ASP A 381 24.25 35.78 2.23
N TYR A 382 23.97 34.49 2.33
CA TYR A 382 24.84 33.45 1.80
C TYR A 382 24.86 33.42 0.28
N MET A 383 23.70 33.58 -0.37
CA MET A 383 23.60 33.66 -1.83
C MET A 383 24.37 34.87 -2.36
N ASP A 384 24.31 36.04 -1.71
CA ASP A 384 25.12 37.20 -2.03
C ASP A 384 26.62 36.87 -2.01
N THR A 385 27.05 36.14 -1.00
CA THR A 385 28.46 35.75 -0.86
C THR A 385 28.88 34.77 -1.97
N ILE A 386 28.06 33.80 -2.33
CA ILE A 386 28.34 32.87 -3.42
C ILE A 386 28.42 33.58 -4.76
N LEU A 387 27.48 34.48 -5.04
CA LEU A 387 27.46 35.26 -6.28
C LEU A 387 28.64 36.19 -6.38
N ALA A 388 28.98 36.89 -5.27
CA ALA A 388 30.14 37.77 -5.20
C ALA A 388 31.48 37.01 -5.39
N SER A 389 31.54 35.74 -4.97
CA SER A 389 32.73 34.88 -5.20
C SER A 389 32.86 34.41 -6.65
N GLY A 390 31.88 34.69 -7.50
CA GLY A 390 31.87 34.27 -8.90
C GLY A 390 31.72 32.75 -9.10
N GLN A 391 31.22 32.01 -8.10
CA GLN A 391 31.07 30.56 -8.20
C GLN A 391 29.81 30.13 -8.95
N LEU A 392 28.76 30.96 -8.88
CA LEU A 392 27.49 30.67 -9.56
C LEU A 392 27.03 31.79 -10.45
N VAL A 393 26.32 31.45 -11.50
CA VAL A 393 25.50 32.37 -12.29
C VAL A 393 24.06 31.94 -12.13
N ILE A 394 23.20 32.88 -11.78
CA ILE A 394 21.75 32.67 -11.67
C ILE A 394 21.02 33.73 -12.50
N ASP A 395 19.80 33.42 -12.91
CA ASP A 395 18.87 34.43 -13.41
C ASP A 395 18.42 35.30 -12.21
N PRO A 396 18.66 36.63 -12.23
CA PRO A 396 18.31 37.53 -11.12
C PRO A 396 16.82 37.51 -10.80
N ASP A 397 15.95 37.32 -11.80
CA ASP A 397 14.50 37.39 -11.64
C ASP A 397 13.93 36.19 -10.87
N VAL A 398 14.64 35.05 -10.85
CA VAL A 398 14.25 33.83 -10.14
C VAL A 398 15.11 33.53 -8.93
N ARG A 399 15.96 34.46 -8.52
CA ARG A 399 16.90 34.28 -7.40
C ARG A 399 16.20 33.83 -6.11
N TRP A 400 15.11 34.50 -5.75
CA TRP A 400 14.35 34.20 -4.52
C TRP A 400 13.79 32.76 -4.54
N GLN A 401 13.37 32.27 -5.69
CA GLN A 401 12.91 30.87 -5.85
C GLN A 401 14.06 29.87 -5.64
N ILE A 402 15.27 30.20 -6.09
CA ILE A 402 16.44 29.34 -5.85
C ILE A 402 16.81 29.33 -4.37
N GLU A 403 16.69 30.49 -3.68
CA GLU A 403 16.87 30.57 -2.23
C GLU A 403 15.85 29.74 -1.47
N ASP A 404 14.57 29.79 -1.86
CA ASP A 404 13.51 28.96 -1.29
C ASP A 404 13.76 27.46 -1.56
N ALA A 405 14.17 27.10 -2.78
CA ALA A 405 14.56 25.73 -3.10
C ALA A 405 15.67 25.19 -2.19
N ALA A 406 16.67 26.04 -1.92
CA ALA A 406 17.77 25.68 -1.04
C ALA A 406 17.30 25.46 0.42
N LEU A 407 16.40 26.31 0.91
CA LEU A 407 15.80 26.19 2.24
C LEU A 407 14.92 24.94 2.37
N PHE A 408 14.08 24.67 1.38
CA PHE A 408 13.27 23.45 1.32
C PHE A 408 14.15 22.21 1.30
N TYR A 409 15.21 22.22 0.50
CA TYR A 409 16.12 21.10 0.45
C TYR A 409 16.82 20.83 1.79
N GLN A 410 17.19 21.87 2.54
CA GLN A 410 17.75 21.73 3.90
C GLN A 410 16.76 21.06 4.84
N ARG A 411 15.47 21.45 4.81
CA ARG A 411 14.41 20.84 5.64
C ARG A 411 14.22 19.37 5.30
N VAL A 412 14.10 19.07 4.00
CA VAL A 412 13.96 17.70 3.49
C VAL A 412 15.14 16.83 3.92
N MET A 413 16.38 17.33 3.77
CA MET A 413 17.59 16.63 4.18
C MET A 413 17.62 16.38 5.69
N GLN A 414 17.19 17.32 6.49
CA GLN A 414 17.13 17.16 7.94
C GLN A 414 16.16 16.05 8.34
N TYR A 415 14.92 16.08 7.85
CA TYR A 415 13.94 15.03 8.14
C TYR A 415 14.39 13.66 7.65
N ARG A 416 14.88 13.59 6.43
CA ARG A 416 15.38 12.31 5.86
C ARG A 416 16.52 11.74 6.70
N ASN A 417 17.44 12.57 7.17
CA ASN A 417 18.54 12.12 8.01
C ASN A 417 18.06 11.69 9.40
N GLN A 418 17.13 12.43 10.02
CA GLN A 418 16.54 12.06 11.30
C GLN A 418 15.86 10.68 11.22
N ILE A 419 15.03 10.45 10.20
CA ILE A 419 14.35 9.17 10.00
C ILE A 419 15.35 8.04 9.73
N ASN A 420 16.33 8.25 8.83
CA ASN A 420 17.29 7.20 8.47
C ASN A 420 18.24 6.83 9.61
N HIS A 421 18.52 7.75 10.52
CA HIS A 421 19.37 7.48 11.67
C HIS A 421 18.57 7.08 12.92
N ALA A 422 17.25 6.90 12.80
CA ALA A 422 16.34 6.57 13.91
C ALA A 422 16.60 7.44 15.15
N SER A 423 16.81 8.75 14.94
CA SER A 423 17.20 9.67 15.98
C SER A 423 15.96 10.34 16.56
N ASP A 424 15.52 9.91 17.73
CA ASP A 424 14.40 10.50 18.48
C ASP A 424 14.70 11.93 18.92
N THR A 425 15.99 12.23 19.10
CA THR A 425 16.50 13.55 19.39
C THR A 425 17.53 13.89 18.34
N ALA A 426 17.34 14.99 17.64
CA ALA A 426 18.29 15.45 16.66
C ALA A 426 19.68 15.62 17.30
N PHE A 427 20.43 14.52 17.36
CA PHE A 427 21.82 14.45 17.83
C PHE A 427 22.10 15.09 19.20
N GLY A 428 21.11 15.09 20.12
CA GLY A 428 21.28 15.63 21.47
C GLY A 428 21.36 17.16 21.56
N LEU A 429 21.02 17.87 20.49
CA LEU A 429 21.10 19.33 20.43
C LEU A 429 19.73 19.94 20.67
N GLN A 430 19.58 20.66 21.79
CA GLN A 430 18.49 21.61 21.98
C GLN A 430 18.80 22.88 21.18
N SER A 431 18.22 22.96 19.98
CA SER A 431 18.31 24.15 19.14
C SER A 431 16.94 24.44 18.54
N ASP A 432 16.51 25.69 18.57
CA ASP A 432 15.33 26.21 17.85
C ASP A 432 15.39 26.04 16.33
N ARG A 433 16.51 25.55 15.80
CA ARG A 433 16.79 25.29 14.40
C ARG A 433 16.63 23.81 14.01
N ILE A 434 16.31 22.97 14.98
CA ILE A 434 16.03 21.56 14.73
C ILE A 434 14.51 21.42 14.52
N LEU A 435 14.15 20.86 13.37
CA LEU A 435 12.74 20.63 13.06
C LEU A 435 12.18 19.52 13.96
N PRO A 436 10.97 19.68 14.51
CA PRO A 436 10.30 18.63 15.27
C PRO A 436 10.10 17.40 14.42
N LEU A 437 10.47 16.21 14.92
CA LEU A 437 10.25 14.95 14.23
C LEU A 437 8.88 14.40 14.60
N ASP A 438 7.86 14.86 13.93
CA ASP A 438 6.50 14.34 13.98
C ASP A 438 5.84 14.37 12.60
N THR A 439 4.78 13.60 12.45
CA THR A 439 4.11 13.42 11.13
C THR A 439 3.50 14.71 10.61
N ALA A 440 2.95 15.56 11.49
CA ALA A 440 2.28 16.78 11.07
C ALA A 440 3.26 17.80 10.44
N HIS A 441 4.45 17.97 11.05
CA HIS A 441 5.48 18.86 10.50
C HIS A 441 6.10 18.28 9.21
N ILE A 442 6.24 16.96 9.12
CA ILE A 442 6.72 16.31 7.89
C ILE A 442 5.70 16.48 6.77
N GLU A 443 4.41 16.20 7.03
CA GLU A 443 3.33 16.38 6.06
C GLU A 443 3.27 17.81 5.54
N GLN A 444 3.31 18.80 6.45
CA GLN A 444 3.32 20.21 6.06
C GLN A 444 4.54 20.55 5.19
N THR A 445 5.71 20.06 5.56
CA THR A 445 6.93 20.32 4.76
C THR A 445 6.82 19.66 3.37
N LEU A 446 6.31 18.45 3.27
CA LEU A 446 6.12 17.78 1.98
C LEU A 446 5.11 18.50 1.11
N GLN A 447 4.03 19.02 1.70
CA GLN A 447 3.02 19.82 1.00
C GLN A 447 3.62 21.13 0.49
N ASP A 448 4.30 21.90 1.38
CA ASP A 448 4.96 23.17 1.03
C ASP A 448 5.96 22.97 -0.13
N VAL A 449 6.72 21.88 -0.10
CA VAL A 449 7.67 21.56 -1.17
C VAL A 449 6.96 21.17 -2.46
N ALA A 450 5.90 20.36 -2.39
CA ALA A 450 5.13 19.96 -3.56
C ALA A 450 4.49 21.19 -4.24
N ASP A 451 3.89 22.09 -3.48
CA ASP A 451 3.29 23.34 -3.95
C ASP A 451 4.35 24.23 -4.61
N TYR A 452 5.49 24.43 -3.97
CA TYR A 452 6.62 25.15 -4.55
C TYR A 452 7.10 24.54 -5.88
N LEU A 453 7.28 23.23 -5.94
CA LEU A 453 7.70 22.55 -7.17
C LEU A 453 6.63 22.64 -8.28
N GLN A 454 5.36 22.68 -7.91
CA GLN A 454 4.25 22.90 -8.84
C GLN A 454 4.25 24.32 -9.39
N GLU A 455 4.54 25.32 -8.54
CA GLU A 455 4.63 26.74 -8.93
C GLU A 455 5.75 26.98 -9.95
N ILE A 456 6.93 26.40 -9.76
CA ILE A 456 8.05 26.58 -10.70
C ILE A 456 7.93 25.73 -11.98
N ARG A 457 7.07 24.71 -12.01
CA ARG A 457 6.96 23.77 -13.13
C ARG A 457 6.69 24.39 -14.50
N PRO A 458 5.84 25.42 -14.65
CA PRO A 458 5.60 26.05 -15.94
C PRO A 458 6.76 26.94 -16.40
N MET A 459 7.71 27.27 -15.53
CA MET A 459 8.82 28.14 -15.85
C MET A 459 9.82 27.43 -16.76
N LYS A 460 10.38 28.18 -17.70
CA LYS A 460 11.53 27.73 -18.51
C LYS A 460 12.70 28.59 -18.09
N PRO A 461 13.90 27.99 -17.88
CA PRO A 461 15.05 28.76 -17.47
C PRO A 461 15.39 29.80 -18.56
N ASP A 462 15.41 31.08 -18.18
CA ASP A 462 15.92 32.14 -19.02
C ASP A 462 17.45 32.11 -18.96
N VAL A 463 18.09 31.69 -20.04
CA VAL A 463 19.54 31.53 -20.11
C VAL A 463 20.16 32.89 -20.47
N PRO A 464 20.96 33.50 -19.57
CA PRO A 464 21.61 34.78 -19.86
C PRO A 464 22.40 34.76 -21.16
N GLN A 465 22.37 35.88 -21.88
CA GLN A 465 22.99 35.98 -23.18
C GLN A 465 24.50 35.65 -23.12
N GLY A 466 24.97 34.75 -23.97
CA GLY A 466 26.38 34.34 -24.01
C GLY A 466 26.76 33.21 -23.02
N VAL A 467 25.84 32.74 -22.22
CA VAL A 467 26.07 31.62 -21.28
C VAL A 467 25.62 30.32 -21.93
N LYS A 468 26.51 29.31 -21.99
CA LYS A 468 26.16 27.97 -22.45
C LYS A 468 25.62 27.15 -21.27
N ALA A 469 24.32 26.85 -21.30
CA ALA A 469 23.69 26.05 -20.25
C ALA A 469 24.25 24.61 -20.21
N LEU A 470 24.63 24.16 -19.02
CA LEU A 470 25.06 22.78 -18.77
C LEU A 470 23.83 21.87 -18.58
N PRO A 471 23.82 20.69 -19.23
CA PRO A 471 22.77 19.72 -18.95
C PRO A 471 22.76 19.33 -17.46
N VAL A 472 21.58 19.27 -16.83
CA VAL A 472 21.42 18.86 -15.41
C VAL A 472 21.95 17.45 -15.13
N THR A 473 22.05 16.61 -16.16
CA THR A 473 22.60 15.25 -16.09
C THR A 473 24.12 15.19 -16.23
N LYS A 474 24.81 16.34 -16.48
CA LYS A 474 26.26 16.33 -16.64
C LYS A 474 26.94 15.90 -15.35
N THR A 475 27.70 14.82 -15.42
CA THR A 475 28.43 14.26 -14.26
C THR A 475 29.73 15.01 -14.05
N ILE A 476 30.15 15.10 -12.79
CA ILE A 476 31.46 15.61 -12.41
C ILE A 476 32.47 14.46 -12.53
N PRO A 477 33.54 14.61 -13.31
CA PRO A 477 34.57 13.57 -13.46
C PRO A 477 35.16 13.16 -12.10
N ALA A 478 35.43 11.88 -11.94
CA ALA A 478 36.16 11.38 -10.79
C ALA A 478 37.64 11.81 -10.93
N GLY A 479 38.15 12.61 -10.00
CA GLY A 479 39.59 12.75 -9.83
C GLY A 479 40.28 13.95 -10.50
N ALA A 480 39.66 15.10 -10.56
CA ALA A 480 40.39 16.36 -10.62
C ALA A 480 40.51 16.92 -9.18
N ALA A 481 41.34 16.33 -8.37
CA ALA A 481 41.98 17.12 -7.32
C ALA A 481 42.82 18.15 -8.07
N PRO A 482 42.67 19.47 -7.83
CA PRO A 482 43.65 20.41 -8.34
C PRO A 482 44.99 20.02 -7.73
N ASP A 483 45.98 19.79 -8.60
CA ASP A 483 47.38 19.84 -8.18
C ASP A 483 47.59 21.24 -7.57
N LEU A 484 47.67 21.27 -6.25
CA LEU A 484 48.11 22.43 -5.47
C LEU A 484 49.59 22.26 -5.13
#